data_1af33546c2fb143e4d66bf88aee6f32d
#
_entry.id   1af33546c2fb143e4d66bf88aee6f32d
#
_cell.length_a   1.000
_cell.length_b   1.000
_cell.length_c   1.000
_cell.angle_alpha   90.00
_cell.angle_beta   90.00
_cell.angle_gamma   90.00
#
_symmetry.space_group_name_H-M   'P 1'
#
loop_
_entity.id
_entity.type
_entity.pdbx_description
1 polymer ?
#
loop_
_entity_poly.entity_id
_entity_poly.type
_entity_poly.pdbx_seq_one_letter_code
_entity_poly.pdbx_strand_id
1 'polypeptide(L)'
;FIQLYHDSGTQNSESVLHAETVHKERLRVQKLQQEMLLLNEQLMVQSQHDALTGLPNRAYLNNYAEETLSKALKNQVNFGIEILDIDFFKSVNDTYGHMEGDHYLTAVADLLSRITEEYSNVFAARYGGDEFVLVYYDKSVDEIKEIMNQLKLSTVSVKLPAISQLGEDHVTLSQGCCNRIPEPLNRLWDYLARADTVLYDVKK
;
A
#
# COMPACT_ATOMS: atom_id res chain seq x y z
N PHE A 1 73.65 -16.76 -13.32
CA PHE A 1 73.17 -15.37 -13.50
C PHE A 1 71.98 -15.32 -14.46
N ILE A 2 71.89 -16.14 -15.49
CA ILE A 2 70.79 -16.16 -16.49
C ILE A 2 69.51 -16.79 -15.96
N GLN A 3 69.58 -17.75 -15.07
CA GLN A 3 68.45 -18.46 -14.47
C GLN A 3 67.65 -17.60 -13.47
N LEU A 4 68.29 -16.68 -12.75
CA LEU A 4 67.61 -15.74 -11.84
C LEU A 4 66.80 -14.66 -12.57
N TYR A 5 67.15 -14.29 -13.79
CA TYR A 5 66.41 -13.32 -14.62
C TYR A 5 65.16 -13.93 -15.29
N HIS A 6 65.11 -15.24 -15.53
CA HIS A 6 63.99 -15.91 -16.12
C HIS A 6 62.83 -16.14 -15.11
N ASP A 7 63.18 -16.36 -13.83
CA ASP A 7 62.20 -16.63 -12.76
C ASP A 7 61.42 -15.35 -12.38
N SER A 8 62.05 -14.16 -12.38
CA SER A 8 61.35 -12.92 -12.07
C SER A 8 60.37 -12.45 -13.14
N GLY A 9 60.57 -12.81 -14.39
CA GLY A 9 59.69 -12.48 -15.51
C GLY A 9 58.40 -13.32 -15.51
N THR A 10 58.48 -14.59 -15.16
CA THR A 10 57.31 -15.48 -15.10
C THR A 10 56.40 -15.18 -13.90
N GLN A 11 56.97 -14.90 -12.71
CA GLN A 11 56.19 -14.50 -11.54
C GLN A 11 55.46 -13.17 -11.74
N ASN A 12 56.05 -12.21 -12.47
CA ASN A 12 55.39 -10.94 -12.75
C ASN A 12 54.23 -11.09 -13.75
N SER A 13 54.37 -12.00 -14.72
CA SER A 13 53.30 -12.31 -15.70
C SER A 13 52.11 -13.03 -15.06
N GLU A 14 52.36 -13.98 -14.14
CA GLU A 14 51.31 -14.69 -13.40
C GLU A 14 50.55 -13.77 -12.46
N SER A 15 51.21 -12.84 -11.78
CA SER A 15 50.57 -11.89 -10.89
C SER A 15 49.69 -10.89 -11.63
N VAL A 16 50.08 -10.45 -12.81
CA VAL A 16 49.28 -9.58 -13.70
C VAL A 16 48.04 -10.32 -14.20
N LEU A 17 48.20 -11.56 -14.67
CA LEU A 17 47.08 -12.39 -15.15
C LEU A 17 46.06 -12.67 -14.01
N HIS A 18 46.54 -12.92 -12.81
CA HIS A 18 45.70 -13.09 -11.62
C HIS A 18 44.93 -11.82 -11.29
N ALA A 19 45.59 -10.64 -11.30
CA ALA A 19 44.96 -9.35 -11.07
C ALA A 19 43.84 -9.05 -12.09
N GLU A 20 44.09 -9.32 -13.38
CA GLU A 20 43.09 -9.18 -14.43
C GLU A 20 41.88 -10.11 -14.24
N THR A 21 42.13 -11.34 -13.84
CA THR A 21 41.06 -12.32 -13.56
C THR A 21 40.20 -11.87 -12.38
N VAL A 22 40.82 -11.45 -11.27
CA VAL A 22 40.12 -10.90 -10.11
C VAL A 22 39.32 -9.64 -10.46
N HIS A 23 39.89 -8.78 -11.30
CA HIS A 23 39.18 -7.58 -11.77
C HIS A 23 37.93 -7.92 -12.60
N LYS A 24 38.04 -8.86 -13.55
CA LYS A 24 36.90 -9.33 -14.33
C LYS A 24 35.81 -9.97 -13.46
N GLU A 25 36.21 -10.76 -12.47
CA GLU A 25 35.26 -11.40 -11.54
C GLU A 25 34.55 -10.35 -10.68
N ARG A 26 35.25 -9.32 -10.19
CA ARG A 26 34.63 -8.19 -9.49
C ARG A 26 33.58 -7.47 -10.35
N LEU A 27 33.90 -7.17 -11.60
CA LEU A 27 32.96 -6.52 -12.53
C LEU A 27 31.73 -7.40 -12.77
N ARG A 28 31.93 -8.72 -12.89
CA ARG A 28 30.84 -9.67 -13.06
C ARG A 28 29.93 -9.72 -11.83
N VAL A 29 30.50 -9.76 -10.64
CA VAL A 29 29.75 -9.75 -9.36
C VAL A 29 28.96 -8.44 -9.21
N GLN A 30 29.58 -7.30 -9.52
CA GLN A 30 28.88 -6.00 -9.48
C GLN A 30 27.70 -5.95 -10.45
N LYS A 31 27.87 -6.47 -11.67
CA LYS A 31 26.79 -6.53 -12.66
C LYS A 31 25.63 -7.40 -12.18
N LEU A 32 25.92 -8.60 -11.65
CA LEU A 32 24.90 -9.51 -11.10
C LEU A 32 24.17 -8.88 -9.91
N GLN A 33 24.87 -8.15 -9.04
CA GLN A 33 24.25 -7.43 -7.93
C GLN A 33 23.29 -6.33 -8.42
N GLN A 34 23.66 -5.59 -9.46
CA GLN A 34 22.78 -4.59 -10.06
C GLN A 34 21.53 -5.21 -10.71
N GLU A 35 21.71 -6.32 -11.46
CA GLU A 35 20.59 -7.05 -12.05
C GLU A 35 19.63 -7.60 -10.97
N MET A 36 20.17 -8.11 -9.87
CA MET A 36 19.38 -8.61 -8.75
C MET A 36 18.62 -7.50 -8.02
N LEU A 37 19.22 -6.32 -7.84
CA LEU A 37 18.54 -5.16 -7.28
C LEU A 37 17.37 -4.71 -8.18
N LEU A 38 17.60 -4.61 -9.48
CA LEU A 38 16.56 -4.22 -10.43
C LEU A 38 15.40 -5.24 -10.46
N LEU A 39 15.72 -6.52 -10.43
CA LEU A 39 14.71 -7.58 -10.38
C LEU A 39 13.90 -7.53 -9.08
N ASN A 40 14.56 -7.29 -7.94
CA ASN A 40 13.89 -7.13 -6.66
C ASN A 40 12.97 -5.90 -6.64
N GLU A 41 13.39 -4.77 -7.23
CA GLU A 41 12.54 -3.59 -7.39
C GLU A 41 11.30 -3.91 -8.24
N GLN A 42 11.47 -4.62 -9.37
CA GLN A 42 10.36 -5.05 -10.21
C GLN A 42 9.39 -5.98 -9.48
N LEU A 43 9.91 -6.95 -8.73
CA LEU A 43 9.10 -7.84 -7.90
C LEU A 43 8.37 -7.08 -6.78
N MET A 44 9.00 -6.09 -6.14
CA MET A 44 8.35 -5.23 -5.16
C MET A 44 7.22 -4.43 -5.78
N VAL A 45 7.42 -3.81 -6.94
CA VAL A 45 6.37 -3.05 -7.65
C VAL A 45 5.20 -3.95 -8.01
N GLN A 46 5.45 -5.16 -8.52
CA GLN A 46 4.40 -6.15 -8.81
C GLN A 46 3.67 -6.64 -7.54
N SER A 47 4.35 -6.65 -6.40
CA SER A 47 3.80 -7.07 -5.10
C SER A 47 3.15 -5.93 -4.30
N GLN A 48 3.02 -4.71 -4.86
CA GLN A 48 2.47 -3.55 -4.15
C GLN A 48 0.97 -3.39 -4.28
N HIS A 49 0.32 -4.15 -5.15
CA HIS A 49 -1.11 -4.07 -5.39
C HIS A 49 -1.83 -5.35 -4.98
N ASP A 50 -3.09 -5.21 -4.59
CA ASP A 50 -4.00 -6.33 -4.36
C ASP A 50 -4.47 -6.88 -5.72
N ALA A 51 -4.32 -8.19 -5.91
CA ALA A 51 -4.56 -8.83 -7.21
C ALA A 51 -6.03 -8.81 -7.64
N LEU A 52 -6.98 -8.74 -6.69
CA LEU A 52 -8.40 -8.71 -6.98
C LEU A 52 -8.87 -7.29 -7.31
N THR A 53 -8.50 -6.34 -6.48
CA THR A 53 -9.05 -4.97 -6.54
C THR A 53 -8.19 -3.99 -7.33
N GLY A 54 -6.93 -4.32 -7.59
CA GLY A 54 -5.97 -3.41 -8.23
C GLY A 54 -5.51 -2.26 -7.35
N LEU A 55 -6.13 -2.03 -6.19
CA LEU A 55 -5.68 -1.02 -5.23
C LEU A 55 -4.31 -1.39 -4.62
N PRO A 56 -3.55 -0.42 -4.10
CA PRO A 56 -2.43 -0.69 -3.23
C PRO A 56 -2.78 -1.70 -2.14
N ASN A 57 -1.86 -2.62 -1.85
CA ASN A 57 -2.05 -3.60 -0.79
C ASN A 57 -1.57 -3.08 0.57
N ARG A 58 -1.78 -3.87 1.63
CA ARG A 58 -1.40 -3.54 3.01
C ARG A 58 0.10 -3.22 3.17
N ALA A 59 0.98 -3.92 2.44
CA ALA A 59 2.42 -3.67 2.55
C ALA A 59 2.79 -2.29 1.99
N TYR A 60 2.23 -1.92 0.85
CA TYR A 60 2.42 -0.59 0.28
C TYR A 60 1.78 0.50 1.13
N LEU A 61 0.57 0.26 1.65
CA LEU A 61 -0.10 1.18 2.58
C LEU A 61 0.79 1.54 3.77
N ASN A 62 1.39 0.55 4.43
CA ASN A 62 2.21 0.79 5.62
C ASN A 62 3.39 1.71 5.30
N ASN A 63 4.11 1.45 4.21
CA ASN A 63 5.24 2.28 3.80
C ASN A 63 4.79 3.71 3.47
N TYR A 64 3.75 3.85 2.64
CA TYR A 64 3.20 5.14 2.26
C TYR A 64 2.70 5.96 3.45
N ALA A 65 1.99 5.32 4.38
CA ALA A 65 1.42 5.97 5.54
C ALA A 65 2.52 6.42 6.54
N GLU A 66 3.57 5.64 6.74
CA GLU A 66 4.71 6.03 7.60
C GLU A 66 5.51 7.20 7.00
N GLU A 67 5.76 7.20 5.69
CA GLU A 67 6.39 8.32 4.99
C GLU A 67 5.53 9.58 5.08
N THR A 68 4.21 9.45 4.86
CA THR A 68 3.26 10.55 4.92
C THR A 68 3.13 11.11 6.34
N LEU A 69 3.10 10.25 7.37
CA LEU A 69 3.10 10.65 8.78
C LEU A 69 4.35 11.45 9.13
N SER A 70 5.53 10.97 8.71
CA SER A 70 6.81 11.65 8.91
C SER A 70 6.83 13.02 8.23
N LYS A 71 6.29 13.12 7.02
CA LYS A 71 6.15 14.38 6.28
C LYS A 71 5.18 15.34 6.97
N ALA A 72 4.04 14.84 7.46
CA ALA A 72 3.06 15.64 8.18
C ALA A 72 3.61 16.18 9.50
N LEU A 73 4.35 15.37 10.25
CA LEU A 73 5.05 15.79 11.46
C LEU A 73 6.06 16.92 11.16
N LYS A 74 6.88 16.77 10.14
CA LYS A 74 7.86 17.78 9.73
C LYS A 74 7.22 19.09 9.33
N ASN A 75 6.11 19.03 8.61
CA ASN A 75 5.40 20.22 8.08
C ASN A 75 4.35 20.77 9.04
N GLN A 76 4.11 20.12 10.19
CA GLN A 76 3.10 20.50 11.20
C GLN A 76 1.69 20.63 10.59
N VAL A 77 1.32 19.70 9.74
CA VAL A 77 0.01 19.61 9.08
C VAL A 77 -0.74 18.35 9.52
N ASN A 78 -2.02 18.27 9.22
CA ASN A 78 -2.84 17.13 9.56
C ASN A 78 -2.38 15.86 8.84
N PHE A 79 -2.44 14.75 9.56
CA PHE A 79 -2.37 13.39 9.05
C PHE A 79 -3.60 12.63 9.50
N GLY A 80 -4.29 11.99 8.56
CA GLY A 80 -5.51 11.23 8.80
C GLY A 80 -5.42 9.79 8.32
N ILE A 81 -6.04 8.90 9.07
CA ILE A 81 -6.32 7.51 8.68
C ILE A 81 -7.81 7.28 8.83
N GLU A 82 -8.41 6.74 7.79
CA GLU A 82 -9.78 6.24 7.79
C GLU A 82 -9.75 4.74 7.48
N ILE A 83 -10.51 3.97 8.26
CA ILE A 83 -10.78 2.56 8.00
C ILE A 83 -12.23 2.42 7.55
N LEU A 84 -12.42 1.70 6.46
CA LEU A 84 -13.73 1.37 5.90
C LEU A 84 -13.91 -0.14 5.90
N ASP A 85 -15.16 -0.56 6.10
CA ASP A 85 -15.54 -1.97 6.07
C ASP A 85 -16.90 -2.09 5.34
N ILE A 86 -17.02 -3.09 4.49
CA ILE A 86 -18.27 -3.37 3.74
C ILE A 86 -19.28 -4.01 4.69
N ASP A 87 -20.41 -3.33 4.91
CA ASP A 87 -21.46 -3.84 5.77
C ASP A 87 -22.05 -5.15 5.21
N PHE A 88 -22.31 -6.10 6.09
CA PHE A 88 -22.89 -7.42 5.77
C PHE A 88 -22.08 -8.28 4.78
N PHE A 89 -20.81 -7.98 4.53
CA PHE A 89 -19.98 -8.68 3.55
C PHE A 89 -19.95 -10.21 3.77
N LYS A 90 -19.84 -10.65 5.02
CA LYS A 90 -19.92 -12.08 5.35
C LYS A 90 -21.26 -12.70 4.91
N SER A 91 -22.37 -12.00 5.14
CA SER A 91 -23.69 -12.48 4.74
C SER A 91 -23.85 -12.59 3.21
N VAL A 92 -23.20 -11.69 2.47
CA VAL A 92 -23.12 -11.78 1.00
C VAL A 92 -22.40 -13.06 0.59
N ASN A 93 -21.21 -13.31 1.13
CA ASN A 93 -20.44 -14.51 0.84
C ASN A 93 -21.17 -15.80 1.22
N ASP A 94 -21.80 -15.83 2.39
CA ASP A 94 -22.50 -17.01 2.91
C ASP A 94 -23.77 -17.32 2.06
N THR A 95 -24.42 -16.29 1.49
CA THR A 95 -25.68 -16.44 0.74
C THR A 95 -25.43 -16.66 -0.76
N TYR A 96 -24.50 -15.94 -1.36
CA TYR A 96 -24.32 -15.86 -2.82
C TYR A 96 -22.96 -16.39 -3.30
N GLY A 97 -22.08 -16.76 -2.37
CA GLY A 97 -20.75 -17.30 -2.65
C GLY A 97 -19.69 -16.20 -2.86
N HIS A 98 -18.42 -16.63 -2.82
CA HIS A 98 -17.27 -15.75 -2.86
C HIS A 98 -17.13 -14.93 -4.15
N MET A 99 -17.63 -15.44 -5.29
CA MET A 99 -17.61 -14.67 -6.55
C MET A 99 -18.42 -13.38 -6.45
N GLU A 100 -19.57 -13.41 -5.76
CA GLU A 100 -20.36 -12.20 -5.55
C GLU A 100 -19.68 -11.26 -4.54
N GLY A 101 -19.04 -11.79 -3.50
CA GLY A 101 -18.21 -11.00 -2.61
C GLY A 101 -17.05 -10.29 -3.34
N ASP A 102 -16.42 -10.96 -4.30
CA ASP A 102 -15.38 -10.37 -5.15
C ASP A 102 -15.92 -9.19 -5.98
N HIS A 103 -17.17 -9.27 -6.47
CA HIS A 103 -17.84 -8.15 -7.16
C HIS A 103 -18.03 -6.94 -6.22
N TYR A 104 -18.40 -7.18 -4.95
CA TYR A 104 -18.51 -6.12 -3.94
C TYR A 104 -17.17 -5.45 -3.69
N LEU A 105 -16.11 -6.24 -3.51
CA LEU A 105 -14.76 -5.74 -3.27
C LEU A 105 -14.24 -4.89 -4.43
N THR A 106 -14.43 -5.35 -5.67
CA THR A 106 -14.02 -4.61 -6.86
C THR A 106 -14.83 -3.34 -7.06
N ALA A 107 -16.12 -3.37 -6.82
CA ALA A 107 -16.98 -2.19 -6.93
C ALA A 107 -16.60 -1.10 -5.92
N VAL A 108 -16.31 -1.47 -4.66
CA VAL A 108 -15.82 -0.51 -3.64
C VAL A 108 -14.44 0.02 -4.01
N ALA A 109 -13.55 -0.83 -4.51
CA ALA A 109 -12.22 -0.41 -4.97
C ALA A 109 -12.28 0.61 -6.11
N ASP A 110 -13.20 0.44 -7.06
CA ASP A 110 -13.44 1.40 -8.14
C ASP A 110 -13.92 2.76 -7.63
N LEU A 111 -14.77 2.77 -6.60
CA LEU A 111 -15.19 4.02 -5.95
C LEU A 111 -14.00 4.71 -5.25
N LEU A 112 -13.17 3.96 -4.53
CA LEU A 112 -12.00 4.48 -3.85
C LEU A 112 -10.95 5.01 -4.82
N SER A 113 -10.76 4.35 -5.97
CA SER A 113 -9.87 4.82 -7.04
C SER A 113 -10.31 6.19 -7.56
N ARG A 114 -11.63 6.37 -7.82
CA ARG A 114 -12.18 7.68 -8.24
C ARG A 114 -11.98 8.77 -7.19
N ILE A 115 -12.16 8.45 -5.91
CA ILE A 115 -11.90 9.39 -4.82
C ILE A 115 -10.43 9.84 -4.83
N THR A 116 -9.48 8.92 -5.02
CA THR A 116 -8.05 9.27 -5.07
C THR A 116 -7.65 10.05 -6.32
N GLU A 117 -8.38 9.91 -7.42
CA GLU A 117 -8.21 10.70 -8.65
C GLU A 117 -8.80 12.12 -8.49
N GLU A 118 -9.94 12.25 -7.81
CA GLU A 118 -10.65 13.51 -7.62
C GLU A 118 -10.01 14.39 -6.54
N TYR A 119 -9.56 13.77 -5.43
CA TYR A 119 -9.01 14.49 -4.29
C TYR A 119 -7.50 14.33 -4.18
N SER A 120 -6.75 15.42 -4.34
CA SER A 120 -5.30 15.41 -4.10
C SER A 120 -4.99 15.10 -2.63
N ASN A 121 -3.82 14.50 -2.36
CA ASN A 121 -3.37 14.16 -1.01
C ASN A 121 -4.26 13.14 -0.28
N VAL A 122 -4.97 12.32 -1.04
CA VAL A 122 -5.73 11.15 -0.58
C VAL A 122 -5.17 9.91 -1.23
N PHE A 123 -4.93 8.89 -0.44
CA PHE A 123 -4.42 7.60 -0.90
C PHE A 123 -5.33 6.51 -0.37
N ALA A 124 -5.65 5.49 -1.17
CA ALA A 124 -6.48 4.36 -0.78
C ALA A 124 -5.76 3.04 -0.99
N ALA A 125 -6.04 2.08 -0.11
CA ALA A 125 -5.49 0.72 -0.18
C ALA A 125 -6.49 -0.30 0.35
N ARG A 126 -6.35 -1.56 -0.09
CA ARG A 126 -7.02 -2.69 0.55
C ARG A 126 -6.17 -3.17 1.72
N TYR A 127 -6.76 -3.14 2.93
CA TYR A 127 -6.09 -3.57 4.16
C TYR A 127 -6.10 -5.09 4.32
N GLY A 128 -7.21 -5.72 3.97
CA GLY A 128 -7.40 -7.18 3.96
C GLY A 128 -8.86 -7.56 4.13
N GLY A 129 -9.28 -8.72 3.61
CA GLY A 129 -10.69 -9.13 3.66
C GLY A 129 -11.59 -8.09 2.99
N ASP A 130 -12.53 -7.54 3.75
CA ASP A 130 -13.50 -6.51 3.37
C ASP A 130 -13.13 -5.09 3.87
N GLU A 131 -11.92 -4.93 4.42
CA GLU A 131 -11.42 -3.69 4.97
C GLU A 131 -10.55 -2.92 3.98
N PHE A 132 -10.80 -1.61 3.88
CA PHE A 132 -10.02 -0.65 3.11
C PHE A 132 -9.54 0.48 4.01
N VAL A 133 -8.45 1.13 3.63
CA VAL A 133 -7.87 2.27 4.38
C VAL A 133 -7.60 3.43 3.44
N LEU A 134 -8.02 4.63 3.87
CA LEU A 134 -7.58 5.88 3.25
C LEU A 134 -6.58 6.59 4.15
N VAL A 135 -5.59 7.20 3.50
CA VAL A 135 -4.58 8.06 4.14
C VAL A 135 -4.77 9.47 3.62
N TYR A 136 -4.87 10.42 4.53
CA TYR A 136 -5.06 11.84 4.26
C TYR A 136 -3.83 12.64 4.68
N TYR A 137 -3.33 13.46 3.78
CA TYR A 137 -2.25 14.40 4.05
C TYR A 137 -2.74 15.83 3.94
N ASP A 138 -2.51 16.63 4.99
CA ASP A 138 -2.88 18.06 5.04
C ASP A 138 -4.37 18.32 4.68
N LYS A 139 -5.25 17.48 5.23
CA LYS A 139 -6.70 17.62 5.10
C LYS A 139 -7.32 18.06 6.42
N SER A 140 -8.23 19.02 6.36
CA SER A 140 -9.06 19.40 7.50
C SER A 140 -10.12 18.33 7.80
N VAL A 141 -10.69 18.37 8.98
CA VAL A 141 -11.80 17.49 9.38
C VAL A 141 -13.01 17.65 8.44
N ASP A 142 -13.28 18.88 8.00
CA ASP A 142 -14.45 19.16 7.15
C ASP A 142 -14.24 18.65 5.72
N GLU A 143 -13.03 18.77 5.14
CA GLU A 143 -12.69 18.15 3.86
C GLU A 143 -12.81 16.62 3.91
N ILE A 144 -12.34 15.99 5.00
CA ILE A 144 -12.46 14.52 5.16
C ILE A 144 -13.94 14.13 5.26
N LYS A 145 -14.76 14.85 6.02
CA LYS A 145 -16.21 14.60 6.10
C LYS A 145 -16.89 14.71 4.74
N GLU A 146 -16.47 15.67 3.91
CA GLU A 146 -16.99 15.81 2.55
C GLU A 146 -16.65 14.58 1.72
N ILE A 147 -15.39 14.12 1.75
CA ILE A 147 -14.94 12.92 1.04
C ILE A 147 -15.71 11.69 1.51
N MET A 148 -15.85 11.49 2.83
CA MET A 148 -16.61 10.39 3.43
C MET A 148 -18.08 10.39 2.97
N ASN A 149 -18.71 11.58 2.96
CA ASN A 149 -20.08 11.73 2.49
C ASN A 149 -20.21 11.47 0.99
N GLN A 150 -19.27 11.94 0.18
CA GLN A 150 -19.27 11.68 -1.27
C GLN A 150 -19.09 10.18 -1.55
N LEU A 151 -18.21 9.50 -0.83
CA LEU A 151 -18.07 8.06 -0.94
C LEU A 151 -19.38 7.35 -0.59
N LYS A 152 -20.02 7.73 0.53
CA LYS A 152 -21.33 7.19 0.93
C LYS A 152 -22.41 7.42 -0.12
N LEU A 153 -22.48 8.59 -0.73
CA LEU A 153 -23.42 8.88 -1.82
C LEU A 153 -23.10 8.05 -3.08
N SER A 154 -21.83 7.84 -3.36
CA SER A 154 -21.40 7.05 -4.53
C SER A 154 -21.77 5.57 -4.40
N THR A 155 -21.81 5.00 -3.18
CA THR A 155 -22.24 3.61 -2.98
C THR A 155 -23.69 3.38 -3.38
N VAL A 156 -24.55 4.39 -3.30
CA VAL A 156 -25.96 4.29 -3.74
C VAL A 156 -26.10 3.93 -5.23
N SER A 157 -25.09 4.28 -6.04
CA SER A 157 -25.07 3.93 -7.47
C SER A 157 -24.61 2.48 -7.74
N VAL A 158 -24.03 1.81 -6.77
CA VAL A 158 -23.54 0.44 -6.87
C VAL A 158 -24.68 -0.53 -6.58
N LYS A 159 -25.32 -0.99 -7.64
CA LYS A 159 -26.42 -1.96 -7.54
C LYS A 159 -25.89 -3.35 -7.83
N LEU A 160 -25.83 -4.18 -6.81
CA LEU A 160 -25.47 -5.59 -6.91
C LEU A 160 -26.68 -6.45 -6.53
N PRO A 161 -26.96 -7.55 -7.26
CA PRO A 161 -28.21 -8.34 -7.09
C PRO A 161 -28.46 -8.85 -5.66
N ALA A 162 -27.40 -9.14 -4.95
CA ALA A 162 -27.45 -9.72 -3.61
C ALA A 162 -27.97 -8.74 -2.54
N ILE A 163 -27.74 -7.45 -2.70
CA ILE A 163 -28.09 -6.41 -1.71
C ILE A 163 -29.60 -6.31 -1.54
N SER A 164 -30.36 -6.35 -2.62
CA SER A 164 -31.82 -6.27 -2.58
C SER A 164 -32.46 -7.34 -1.69
N GLN A 165 -31.83 -8.52 -1.58
CA GLN A 165 -32.33 -9.64 -0.78
C GLN A 165 -31.96 -9.52 0.72
N LEU A 166 -30.93 -8.72 1.06
CA LEU A 166 -30.57 -8.41 2.44
C LEU A 166 -31.40 -7.23 3.00
N GLY A 167 -32.30 -6.65 2.22
CA GLY A 167 -33.13 -5.51 2.59
C GLY A 167 -32.49 -4.13 2.28
N GLU A 168 -31.27 -4.13 1.77
CA GLU A 168 -30.60 -2.94 1.26
C GLU A 168 -30.66 -2.92 -0.27
N ASP A 169 -30.73 -1.75 -0.87
CA ASP A 169 -30.78 -1.58 -2.33
C ASP A 169 -29.44 -1.13 -2.93
N HIS A 170 -28.41 -1.00 -2.09
CA HIS A 170 -27.06 -0.55 -2.46
C HIS A 170 -26.00 -1.02 -1.45
N VAL A 171 -24.73 -0.95 -1.84
CA VAL A 171 -23.60 -1.20 -0.93
C VAL A 171 -23.56 -0.15 0.18
N THR A 172 -23.44 -0.59 1.42
CA THR A 172 -23.19 0.30 2.56
C THR A 172 -21.81 0.07 3.14
N LEU A 173 -21.22 1.14 3.68
CA LEU A 173 -19.89 1.14 4.28
C LEU A 173 -19.94 1.74 5.66
N SER A 174 -19.39 1.03 6.64
CA SER A 174 -19.04 1.60 7.93
C SER A 174 -17.68 2.27 7.84
N GLN A 175 -17.54 3.47 8.43
CA GLN A 175 -16.36 4.32 8.29
C GLN A 175 -15.92 4.83 9.64
N GLY A 176 -14.62 4.69 9.96
CA GLY A 176 -14.01 5.23 11.18
C GLY A 176 -12.74 6.01 10.84
N CYS A 177 -12.63 7.26 11.29
CA CYS A 177 -11.52 8.15 10.96
C CYS A 177 -10.83 8.73 12.19
N CYS A 178 -9.49 8.86 12.11
CA CYS A 178 -8.66 9.63 13.04
C CYS A 178 -7.84 10.66 12.24
N ASN A 179 -8.02 11.95 12.50
CA ASN A 179 -7.30 13.03 11.84
C ASN A 179 -6.76 14.04 12.86
N ARG A 180 -5.46 14.29 12.86
CA ARG A 180 -4.82 15.28 13.74
C ARG A 180 -3.42 15.64 13.26
N ILE A 181 -2.86 16.75 13.76
CA ILE A 181 -1.46 17.09 13.58
C ILE A 181 -0.62 16.10 14.41
N PRO A 182 0.38 15.42 13.79
CA PRO A 182 1.22 14.46 14.51
C PRO A 182 2.10 15.10 15.57
N GLU A 183 2.32 14.39 16.66
CA GLU A 183 3.33 14.67 17.68
C GLU A 183 4.54 13.74 17.52
N PRO A 184 5.74 14.09 18.03
CA PRO A 184 6.98 13.32 17.79
C PRO A 184 6.94 11.85 18.23
N LEU A 185 6.07 11.49 19.18
CA LEU A 185 5.92 10.13 19.69
C LEU A 185 4.80 9.34 19.00
N ASN A 186 4.03 9.99 18.14
CA ASN A 186 2.95 9.31 17.43
C ASN A 186 3.49 8.35 16.37
N ARG A 187 2.88 7.17 16.30
CA ARG A 187 3.16 6.13 15.33
C ARG A 187 1.91 5.86 14.50
N LEU A 188 2.10 5.29 13.34
CA LEU A 188 0.98 4.88 12.46
C LEU A 188 -0.07 4.04 13.21
N TRP A 189 0.40 3.13 14.08
CA TRP A 189 -0.48 2.31 14.91
C TRP A 189 -1.47 3.10 15.78
N ASP A 190 -1.08 4.27 16.29
CA ASP A 190 -1.96 5.10 17.12
C ASP A 190 -3.16 5.65 16.34
N TYR A 191 -2.95 5.94 15.06
CA TYR A 191 -4.02 6.39 14.14
C TYR A 191 -4.92 5.24 13.72
N LEU A 192 -4.34 4.11 13.34
CA LEU A 192 -5.10 2.90 12.99
C LEU A 192 -5.98 2.44 14.15
N ALA A 193 -5.43 2.32 15.37
CA ALA A 193 -6.19 1.89 16.55
C ALA A 193 -7.33 2.85 16.89
N ARG A 194 -7.14 4.16 16.70
CA ARG A 194 -8.22 5.13 16.92
C ARG A 194 -9.29 5.06 15.84
N ALA A 195 -8.90 4.95 14.57
CA ALA A 195 -9.85 4.79 13.47
C ALA A 195 -10.69 3.51 13.63
N ASP A 196 -10.06 2.40 14.03
CA ASP A 196 -10.72 1.12 14.33
C ASP A 196 -11.70 1.24 15.49
N THR A 197 -11.35 1.96 16.56
CA THR A 197 -12.26 2.21 17.69
C THR A 197 -13.51 2.96 17.24
N VAL A 198 -13.35 4.00 16.39
CA VAL A 198 -14.47 4.76 15.84
C VAL A 198 -15.34 3.88 14.94
N LEU A 199 -14.71 3.08 14.05
CA LEU A 199 -15.42 2.13 13.19
C LEU A 199 -16.25 1.12 14.00
N TYR A 200 -15.67 0.57 15.07
CA TYR A 200 -16.36 -0.36 15.95
C TYR A 200 -17.60 0.27 16.62
N ASP A 201 -17.51 1.55 17.01
CA ASP A 201 -18.66 2.25 17.64
C ASP A 201 -19.77 2.56 16.61
N VAL A 202 -19.43 2.75 15.34
CA VAL A 202 -20.41 2.93 14.24
C VAL A 202 -21.17 1.63 13.95
N LYS A 203 -20.52 0.47 14.13
CA LYS A 203 -21.10 -0.86 13.86
C LYS A 203 -21.99 -1.41 14.96
N LYS A 204 -22.11 -0.75 16.11
CA LYS A 204 -23.00 -1.12 17.22
C LYS A 204 -24.40 -0.58 17.02
#